data_18f106f03ad048b7940cc9690321c6eb
#
_entry.id   18f106f03ad048b7940cc9690321c6eb
#
_cell.length_a   1.000
_cell.length_b   1.000
_cell.length_c   1.000
_cell.angle_alpha   90.00
_cell.angle_beta   90.00
_cell.angle_gamma   90.00
#
_symmetry.space_group_name_H-M   'P 1'
#
loop_
_entity.id
_entity.type
_entity.pdbx_description
1 polymer ?
#
loop_
_entity_poly.entity_id
_entity_poly.type
_entity_poly.pdbx_seq_one_letter_code
_entity_poly.pdbx_strand_id
1 'polypeptide(L)'
;SDQANNDNDDSGDVCDTDDDNDAVLDSADNCPLIANAGQANNDDDASGDACDTDDDNDAVLDSVDNCPLIANAGQVNNDEDASGDACDTDDDNDAVLDDADNCPLISNPDQADEDLDGDGDACDADIDNDQVVNDADNCPFDPNTDQADLDKDNTGDACDADIDGDAVLNGDDNCKLIA
;
A
#
# COMPACT_ATOMS: atom_id res chain seq x y z
N SER A 1 4.52 33.07 43.42
CA SER A 1 4.00 31.72 43.45
C SER A 1 3.08 31.56 42.24
N ASP A 2 3.44 30.72 41.35
CA ASP A 2 2.62 30.36 40.22
C ASP A 2 1.41 29.61 40.77
N GLN A 3 0.24 30.10 40.49
CA GLN A 3 -1.02 29.45 40.86
C GLN A 3 -1.59 28.87 39.57
N ALA A 4 -0.96 27.80 39.11
CA ALA A 4 -1.49 27.05 37.97
C ALA A 4 -2.91 26.54 38.35
N ASN A 5 -3.79 26.58 37.38
CA ASN A 5 -5.16 26.10 37.43
C ASN A 5 -5.58 25.82 36.01
N ASN A 6 -5.37 24.58 35.58
CA ASN A 6 -5.46 24.16 34.20
C ASN A 6 -6.90 24.17 33.66
N ASP A 7 -7.82 23.70 34.49
CA ASP A 7 -9.25 23.60 34.15
C ASP A 7 -10.07 24.87 34.46
N ASN A 8 -9.43 25.85 35.17
CA ASN A 8 -10.03 27.12 35.61
C ASN A 8 -11.23 26.94 36.56
N ASP A 9 -11.21 25.93 37.41
CA ASP A 9 -12.19 25.76 38.48
C ASP A 9 -11.84 26.58 39.75
N ASP A 10 -12.37 26.21 40.92
CA ASP A 10 -12.11 26.93 42.18
C ASP A 10 -10.85 26.46 42.92
N SER A 11 -10.21 25.35 42.46
CA SER A 11 -8.99 24.76 43.02
C SER A 11 -7.81 25.06 42.10
N GLY A 12 -6.61 25.08 42.58
CA GLY A 12 -5.43 25.12 41.69
C GLY A 12 -4.75 23.77 41.71
N ASP A 13 -4.04 23.43 40.62
CA ASP A 13 -3.46 22.11 40.35
C ASP A 13 -2.77 21.44 41.55
N VAL A 14 -2.12 22.21 42.41
CA VAL A 14 -1.45 21.68 43.65
C VAL A 14 -2.44 21.13 44.68
N CYS A 15 -3.68 21.53 44.64
CA CYS A 15 -4.74 21.19 45.59
C CYS A 15 -5.90 20.45 44.96
N ASP A 16 -5.86 20.31 43.65
CA ASP A 16 -6.80 19.52 42.88
C ASP A 16 -6.35 18.06 42.83
N THR A 17 -7.16 17.18 42.40
CA THR A 17 -6.88 15.75 42.16
C THR A 17 -7.35 15.30 40.79
N ASP A 18 -7.84 16.24 39.97
CA ASP A 18 -8.33 16.05 38.61
C ASP A 18 -8.12 17.39 37.87
N ASP A 19 -6.86 17.67 37.53
CA ASP A 19 -6.35 18.97 37.08
C ASP A 19 -6.93 19.45 35.74
N ASP A 20 -7.62 18.59 34.98
CA ASP A 20 -8.25 18.92 33.71
C ASP A 20 -9.76 18.66 33.66
N ASN A 21 -10.33 18.16 34.80
CA ASN A 21 -11.76 17.89 34.94
C ASN A 21 -12.36 16.89 33.95
N ASP A 22 -11.61 15.88 33.53
CA ASP A 22 -12.10 14.85 32.61
C ASP A 22 -12.75 13.64 33.31
N ALA A 23 -12.76 13.66 34.65
CA ALA A 23 -13.24 12.62 35.55
C ALA A 23 -12.29 11.42 35.74
N VAL A 24 -11.04 11.52 35.32
CA VAL A 24 -9.94 10.63 35.68
C VAL A 24 -9.03 11.37 36.66
N LEU A 25 -8.68 10.75 37.80
CA LEU A 25 -7.81 11.40 38.75
C LEU A 25 -6.37 11.46 38.24
N ASP A 26 -5.63 12.55 38.50
CA ASP A 26 -4.22 12.73 38.08
C ASP A 26 -3.33 11.51 38.33
N SER A 27 -3.58 10.81 39.44
CA SER A 27 -2.79 9.62 39.80
C SER A 27 -3.04 8.38 38.92
N ALA A 28 -4.07 8.43 38.09
CA ALA A 28 -4.50 7.36 37.23
C ALA A 28 -4.62 7.82 35.75
N ASP A 29 -4.43 9.13 35.54
CA ASP A 29 -4.55 9.78 34.24
C ASP A 29 -3.22 9.75 33.50
N ASN A 30 -3.26 9.32 32.24
CA ASN A 30 -2.10 9.29 31.34
C ASN A 30 -1.81 10.65 30.67
N CYS A 31 -2.74 11.65 30.84
CA CYS A 31 -2.53 13.04 30.38
C CYS A 31 -3.09 14.05 31.40
N PRO A 32 -2.57 14.18 32.65
CA PRO A 32 -3.20 14.89 33.75
C PRO A 32 -3.53 16.38 33.56
N LEU A 33 -3.16 16.97 32.43
CA LEU A 33 -3.40 18.38 32.12
C LEU A 33 -4.17 18.58 30.83
N ILE A 34 -4.58 17.48 30.14
CA ILE A 34 -5.29 17.51 28.85
C ILE A 34 -6.43 16.51 28.89
N ALA A 35 -7.65 17.00 29.02
CA ALA A 35 -8.84 16.17 29.17
C ALA A 35 -8.97 15.06 28.11
N ASN A 36 -8.86 13.82 28.55
CA ASN A 36 -8.91 12.63 27.71
C ASN A 36 -9.59 11.43 28.40
N ALA A 37 -10.77 11.61 28.93
CA ALA A 37 -11.55 10.62 29.71
C ALA A 37 -11.58 9.18 29.15
N GLY A 38 -11.25 8.98 27.87
CA GLY A 38 -11.09 7.68 27.21
C GLY A 38 -9.75 7.00 27.50
N GLN A 39 -8.77 7.75 27.97
CA GLN A 39 -7.41 7.29 28.32
C GLN A 39 -6.74 6.46 27.21
N ALA A 40 -6.94 6.89 25.93
CA ALA A 40 -6.25 6.27 24.80
C ALA A 40 -4.74 6.35 25.00
N ASN A 41 -4.04 5.27 24.62
CA ASN A 41 -2.59 5.12 24.69
C ASN A 41 -2.21 3.98 23.77
N ASN A 42 -1.80 4.31 22.55
CA ASN A 42 -1.63 3.36 21.47
C ASN A 42 -0.36 2.51 21.62
N ASP A 43 0.70 3.11 22.14
CA ASP A 43 2.02 2.46 22.30
C ASP A 43 2.25 1.86 23.69
N ASP A 44 1.27 2.01 24.61
CA ASP A 44 1.35 1.54 25.99
C ASP A 44 2.51 2.15 26.82
N ASP A 45 2.98 3.35 26.47
CA ASP A 45 4.00 4.04 27.25
C ASP A 45 3.43 4.80 28.48
N ALA A 46 4.06 5.86 28.97
CA ALA A 46 3.60 6.58 30.15
C ALA A 46 2.67 7.75 29.84
N SER A 47 2.62 8.20 28.59
CA SER A 47 1.80 9.30 28.09
C SER A 47 0.60 8.73 27.34
N GLY A 48 -0.53 9.42 27.38
CA GLY A 48 -1.65 9.06 26.50
C GLY A 48 -1.58 9.84 25.20
N ASP A 49 -2.23 9.33 24.14
CA ASP A 49 -2.24 9.90 22.77
C ASP A 49 -2.58 11.40 22.78
N ALA A 50 -3.40 11.87 23.72
CA ALA A 50 -3.80 13.28 23.80
C ALA A 50 -2.65 14.23 24.17
N CYS A 51 -1.61 13.75 24.81
CA CYS A 51 -0.46 14.53 25.32
C CYS A 51 0.89 13.96 24.85
N ASP A 52 0.88 12.89 24.12
CA ASP A 52 2.06 12.38 23.44
C ASP A 52 2.31 13.18 22.14
N THR A 53 3.40 13.02 21.53
CA THR A 53 3.79 13.62 20.25
C THR A 53 4.30 12.59 19.24
N ASP A 54 4.27 11.30 19.61
CA ASP A 54 4.71 10.14 18.85
C ASP A 54 3.91 8.92 19.36
N ASP A 55 2.62 8.89 18.98
CA ASP A 55 1.59 8.00 19.56
C ASP A 55 1.83 6.50 19.33
N ASP A 56 2.75 6.13 18.43
CA ASP A 56 3.10 4.73 18.14
C ASP A 56 4.57 4.39 18.41
N ASN A 57 5.36 5.39 18.87
CA ASN A 57 6.76 5.24 19.25
C ASN A 57 7.69 4.73 18.11
N ASP A 58 7.40 5.10 16.86
CA ASP A 58 8.25 4.73 15.71
C ASP A 58 9.38 5.72 15.43
N ALA A 59 9.45 6.81 16.20
CA ALA A 59 10.40 7.93 16.09
C ALA A 59 10.07 8.94 14.96
N VAL A 60 8.86 8.92 14.41
CA VAL A 60 8.29 9.97 13.59
C VAL A 60 7.19 10.65 14.41
N LEU A 61 7.23 11.99 14.49
CA LEU A 61 6.23 12.71 15.28
C LEU A 61 4.87 12.71 14.56
N ASP A 62 3.76 12.59 15.30
CA ASP A 62 2.39 12.58 14.75
C ASP A 62 2.11 13.69 13.74
N SER A 63 2.69 14.87 13.97
CA SER A 63 2.49 16.05 13.12
C SER A 63 3.06 15.91 11.70
N VAL A 64 3.90 14.90 11.46
CA VAL A 64 4.58 14.62 10.19
C VAL A 64 4.51 13.14 9.81
N ASP A 65 3.87 12.32 10.64
CA ASP A 65 3.67 10.90 10.43
C ASP A 65 2.46 10.67 9.53
N ASN A 66 2.63 9.84 8.51
CA ASN A 66 1.55 9.45 7.60
C ASN A 66 0.68 8.31 8.14
N CYS A 67 1.06 7.69 9.29
CA CYS A 67 0.27 6.69 10.02
C CYS A 67 0.42 6.83 11.54
N PRO A 68 -0.04 7.92 12.20
CA PRO A 68 0.31 8.30 13.58
C PRO A 68 -0.02 7.27 14.68
N LEU A 69 -0.74 6.20 14.36
CA LEU A 69 -1.14 5.16 15.32
C LEU A 69 -0.62 3.77 14.91
N ILE A 70 0.18 3.67 13.86
CA ILE A 70 0.71 2.40 13.34
C ILE A 70 2.18 2.58 12.97
N ALA A 71 3.05 2.07 13.81
CA ALA A 71 4.49 2.23 13.67
C ALA A 71 5.02 1.87 12.27
N ASN A 72 5.48 2.90 11.56
CA ASN A 72 5.97 2.79 10.18
C ASN A 72 7.14 3.74 9.89
N ALA A 73 8.18 3.72 10.70
CA ALA A 73 9.36 4.61 10.64
C ALA A 73 9.96 4.86 9.23
N GLY A 74 9.63 4.03 8.26
CA GLY A 74 10.01 4.19 6.86
C GLY A 74 9.15 5.17 6.09
N GLN A 75 7.96 5.50 6.60
CA GLN A 75 6.99 6.43 6.01
C GLN A 75 6.70 6.14 4.53
N VAL A 76 6.59 4.86 4.17
CA VAL A 76 6.24 4.46 2.81
C VAL A 76 4.83 4.95 2.50
N ASN A 77 4.63 5.45 1.29
CA ASN A 77 3.37 5.96 0.78
C ASN A 77 3.45 5.90 -0.75
N ASN A 78 2.84 4.90 -1.33
CA ASN A 78 3.01 4.56 -2.74
C ASN A 78 2.24 5.51 -3.68
N ASP A 79 1.06 5.93 -3.29
CA ASP A 79 0.17 6.79 -4.08
C ASP A 79 0.32 8.29 -3.78
N GLU A 80 1.16 8.64 -2.79
CA GLU A 80 1.43 10.01 -2.35
C GLU A 80 0.18 10.76 -1.82
N ASP A 81 -0.79 10.05 -1.26
CA ASP A 81 -1.94 10.67 -0.63
C ASP A 81 -1.65 11.08 0.84
N ALA A 82 -2.63 11.14 1.75
CA ALA A 82 -2.42 11.58 3.13
C ALA A 82 -2.10 10.44 4.10
N SER A 83 -2.34 9.20 3.72
CA SER A 83 -2.10 7.99 4.50
C SER A 83 -0.85 7.27 4.01
N GLY A 84 -0.11 6.62 4.88
CA GLY A 84 0.98 5.74 4.44
C GLY A 84 0.48 4.32 4.24
N ASP A 85 1.19 3.53 3.43
CA ASP A 85 0.84 2.13 3.11
C ASP A 85 0.52 1.29 4.36
N ALA A 86 1.13 1.58 5.50
CA ALA A 86 0.90 0.84 6.74
C ALA A 86 -0.52 1.00 7.32
N CYS A 87 -1.21 2.09 7.00
CA CYS A 87 -2.54 2.43 7.51
C CYS A 87 -3.54 2.76 6.39
N ASP A 88 -3.13 2.70 5.15
CA ASP A 88 -4.01 2.78 4.01
C ASP A 88 -4.70 1.43 3.76
N THR A 89 -5.68 1.38 2.97
CA THR A 89 -6.41 0.18 2.55
C THR A 89 -6.50 0.05 1.03
N ASP A 90 -5.90 1.00 0.30
CA ASP A 90 -5.86 1.06 -1.17
C ASP A 90 -4.56 1.80 -1.55
N ASP A 91 -3.42 1.12 -1.38
CA ASP A 91 -2.06 1.68 -1.42
C ASP A 91 -1.67 2.33 -2.76
N ASP A 92 -2.41 2.09 -3.84
CA ASP A 92 -2.16 2.69 -5.16
C ASP A 92 -3.32 3.53 -5.70
N ASN A 93 -4.39 3.66 -4.91
CA ASN A 93 -5.59 4.47 -5.22
C ASN A 93 -6.28 4.09 -6.54
N ASP A 94 -6.32 2.81 -6.89
CA ASP A 94 -6.97 2.35 -8.11
C ASP A 94 -8.46 1.98 -7.93
N ALA A 95 -8.96 2.07 -6.69
CA ALA A 95 -10.30 1.73 -6.22
C ALA A 95 -10.55 0.22 -6.04
N VAL A 96 -9.50 -0.59 -5.99
CA VAL A 96 -9.51 -1.96 -5.49
C VAL A 96 -8.73 -1.97 -4.18
N LEU A 97 -9.32 -2.51 -3.12
CA LEU A 97 -8.66 -2.55 -1.81
C LEU A 97 -7.53 -3.59 -1.80
N ASP A 98 -6.42 -3.34 -1.08
CA ASP A 98 -5.24 -4.20 -1.01
C ASP A 98 -5.56 -5.69 -0.76
N ASP A 99 -6.52 -5.97 0.13
CA ASP A 99 -6.97 -7.34 0.44
C ASP A 99 -7.60 -8.08 -0.75
N ALA A 100 -8.00 -7.36 -1.79
CA ALA A 100 -8.68 -7.87 -2.98
C ALA A 100 -7.93 -7.57 -4.28
N ASP A 101 -6.86 -6.78 -4.18
CA ASP A 101 -6.05 -6.34 -5.30
C ASP A 101 -4.95 -7.36 -5.64
N ASN A 102 -4.85 -7.71 -6.91
CA ASN A 102 -3.81 -8.61 -7.40
C ASN A 102 -2.48 -7.88 -7.70
N CYS A 103 -2.44 -6.53 -7.60
CA CYS A 103 -1.23 -5.71 -7.68
C CYS A 103 -1.27 -4.52 -6.69
N PRO A 104 -1.28 -4.70 -5.37
CA PRO A 104 -1.61 -3.67 -4.38
C PRO A 104 -0.76 -2.39 -4.39
N LEU A 105 0.30 -2.33 -5.15
CA LEU A 105 1.21 -1.18 -5.25
C LEU A 105 1.32 -0.63 -6.69
N ILE A 106 0.54 -1.18 -7.64
CA ILE A 106 0.59 -0.79 -9.06
C ILE A 106 -0.82 -0.73 -9.61
N SER A 107 -1.34 0.46 -9.78
CA SER A 107 -2.70 0.72 -10.21
C SER A 107 -3.12 -0.08 -11.45
N ASN A 108 -4.07 -0.99 -11.27
CA ASN A 108 -4.63 -1.85 -12.31
C ASN A 108 -6.15 -2.11 -12.11
N PRO A 109 -7.01 -1.10 -12.18
CA PRO A 109 -8.44 -1.18 -11.83
C PRO A 109 -9.23 -2.29 -12.56
N ASP A 110 -8.71 -2.86 -13.62
CA ASP A 110 -9.33 -3.97 -14.35
C ASP A 110 -8.96 -5.36 -13.80
N GLN A 111 -7.94 -5.40 -12.90
CA GLN A 111 -7.51 -6.61 -12.23
C GLN A 111 -7.21 -7.76 -13.20
N ALA A 112 -6.61 -7.43 -14.36
CA ALA A 112 -6.20 -8.43 -15.34
C ALA A 112 -5.18 -9.40 -14.70
N ASP A 113 -5.36 -10.70 -15.00
CA ASP A 113 -4.52 -11.82 -14.53
C ASP A 113 -4.69 -12.94 -15.56
N GLU A 114 -3.79 -12.97 -16.56
CA GLU A 114 -3.92 -13.83 -17.74
C GLU A 114 -3.75 -15.31 -17.41
N ASP A 115 -2.80 -15.66 -16.54
CA ASP A 115 -2.48 -17.04 -16.20
C ASP A 115 -3.21 -17.57 -14.95
N LEU A 116 -3.90 -16.67 -14.20
CA LEU A 116 -4.68 -16.96 -13.00
C LEU A 116 -3.84 -17.50 -11.84
N ASP A 117 -2.62 -17.01 -11.68
CA ASP A 117 -1.74 -17.40 -10.57
C ASP A 117 -1.94 -16.56 -9.31
N GLY A 118 -2.57 -15.39 -9.44
CA GLY A 118 -2.96 -14.48 -8.37
C GLY A 118 -2.16 -13.18 -8.33
N ASP A 119 -1.06 -13.09 -9.08
CA ASP A 119 -0.38 -11.83 -9.36
C ASP A 119 -1.01 -11.21 -10.63
N GLY A 120 -1.33 -9.93 -10.61
CA GLY A 120 -1.95 -9.28 -11.77
C GLY A 120 -0.92 -8.97 -12.87
N ASP A 121 -1.36 -8.95 -14.15
CA ASP A 121 -0.51 -8.67 -15.32
C ASP A 121 0.37 -7.42 -15.13
N ALA A 122 -0.11 -6.43 -14.38
CA ALA A 122 0.58 -5.16 -14.17
C ALA A 122 1.83 -5.29 -13.30
N CYS A 123 1.87 -6.27 -12.40
CA CYS A 123 2.96 -6.50 -11.44
C CYS A 123 3.63 -7.86 -11.64
N ASP A 124 3.11 -8.69 -12.54
CA ASP A 124 3.67 -10.00 -12.85
C ASP A 124 4.92 -9.88 -13.75
N ALA A 125 5.91 -10.70 -13.48
CA ALA A 125 7.15 -10.79 -14.23
C ALA A 125 7.09 -11.81 -15.38
N ASP A 126 6.08 -12.69 -15.42
CA ASP A 126 5.89 -13.79 -16.38
C ASP A 126 4.38 -14.02 -16.57
N ILE A 127 3.72 -13.08 -17.26
CA ILE A 127 2.25 -12.93 -17.39
C ILE A 127 1.52 -14.20 -17.86
N ASP A 128 2.16 -15.03 -18.68
CA ASP A 128 1.53 -16.26 -19.20
C ASP A 128 2.09 -17.55 -18.58
N ASN A 129 3.01 -17.38 -17.61
CA ASN A 129 3.61 -18.44 -16.79
C ASN A 129 4.29 -19.55 -17.61
N ASP A 130 4.93 -19.18 -18.72
CA ASP A 130 5.64 -20.13 -19.59
C ASP A 130 7.12 -20.33 -19.21
N GLN A 131 7.60 -19.62 -18.15
CA GLN A 131 8.96 -19.60 -17.63
C GLN A 131 9.92 -18.69 -18.42
N VAL A 132 9.41 -17.85 -19.29
CA VAL A 132 10.16 -16.76 -19.92
C VAL A 132 9.61 -15.44 -19.41
N VAL A 133 10.45 -14.64 -18.76
CA VAL A 133 10.01 -13.35 -18.21
C VAL A 133 9.61 -12.38 -19.31
N ASN A 134 8.62 -11.54 -19.08
CA ASN A 134 8.03 -10.60 -20.05
C ASN A 134 9.06 -9.84 -20.90
N ASP A 135 10.15 -9.36 -20.27
CA ASP A 135 11.22 -8.59 -20.94
C ASP A 135 12.00 -9.41 -21.98
N ALA A 136 11.95 -10.73 -21.89
CA ALA A 136 12.67 -11.66 -22.77
C ALA A 136 11.73 -12.48 -23.65
N ASP A 137 10.42 -12.36 -23.42
CA ASP A 137 9.40 -13.12 -24.09
C ASP A 137 8.95 -12.42 -25.39
N ASN A 138 8.91 -13.20 -26.48
CA ASN A 138 8.43 -12.73 -27.76
C ASN A 138 6.90 -12.85 -27.94
N CYS A 139 6.19 -13.45 -26.94
CA CYS A 139 4.71 -13.52 -26.86
C CYS A 139 4.22 -13.43 -25.41
N PRO A 140 4.37 -12.32 -24.68
CA PRO A 140 4.15 -12.22 -23.21
C PRO A 140 2.75 -12.57 -22.69
N PHE A 141 1.78 -12.84 -23.55
CA PHE A 141 0.41 -13.21 -23.22
C PHE A 141 -0.01 -14.57 -23.82
N ASP A 142 0.89 -15.26 -24.51
CA ASP A 142 0.60 -16.53 -25.18
C ASP A 142 1.73 -17.52 -24.92
N PRO A 143 1.59 -18.49 -23.99
CA PRO A 143 2.67 -19.36 -23.54
C PRO A 143 3.44 -20.03 -24.68
N ASN A 144 4.74 -19.76 -24.78
CA ASN A 144 5.60 -20.29 -25.84
C ASN A 144 7.06 -20.53 -25.41
N THR A 145 7.26 -21.31 -24.36
CA THR A 145 8.57 -21.63 -23.73
C THR A 145 9.74 -21.84 -24.72
N ASP A 146 9.49 -22.24 -25.94
CA ASP A 146 10.53 -22.46 -26.98
C ASP A 146 10.94 -21.19 -27.73
N GLN A 147 10.16 -20.11 -27.55
CA GLN A 147 10.41 -18.78 -28.12
C GLN A 147 10.63 -18.85 -29.65
N ALA A 148 9.88 -19.72 -30.33
CA ALA A 148 9.95 -19.85 -31.77
C ALA A 148 9.57 -18.52 -32.45
N ASP A 149 10.34 -18.15 -33.48
CA ASP A 149 10.18 -16.94 -34.28
C ASP A 149 10.80 -17.22 -35.66
N LEU A 150 9.95 -17.60 -36.61
CA LEU A 150 10.39 -18.14 -37.90
C LEU A 150 10.95 -17.06 -38.82
N ASP A 151 10.30 -15.91 -38.88
CA ASP A 151 10.69 -14.81 -39.78
C ASP A 151 11.65 -13.80 -39.13
N LYS A 152 11.82 -13.87 -37.80
CA LYS A 152 12.74 -13.07 -37.00
C LYS A 152 12.37 -11.60 -36.93
N ASP A 153 11.10 -11.31 -36.78
CA ASP A 153 10.59 -9.97 -36.61
C ASP A 153 10.50 -9.54 -35.13
N ASN A 154 10.76 -10.47 -34.19
CA ASN A 154 10.66 -10.41 -32.71
C ASN A 154 9.23 -10.60 -32.19
N THR A 155 8.29 -11.03 -33.00
CA THR A 155 7.01 -11.57 -32.55
C THR A 155 7.11 -13.09 -32.62
N GLY A 156 6.76 -13.78 -31.56
CA GLY A 156 6.84 -15.25 -31.55
C GLY A 156 5.75 -15.88 -32.40
N ASP A 157 6.07 -17.05 -33.03
CA ASP A 157 5.13 -17.80 -33.87
C ASP A 157 3.77 -18.04 -33.17
N ALA A 158 3.73 -18.07 -31.84
CA ALA A 158 2.52 -18.31 -31.04
C ALA A 158 1.51 -17.17 -31.13
N CYS A 159 2.00 -15.94 -31.16
CA CYS A 159 1.20 -14.71 -31.17
C CYS A 159 1.30 -13.94 -32.49
N ASP A 160 2.08 -14.44 -33.46
CA ASP A 160 2.25 -13.79 -34.73
C ASP A 160 1.07 -14.07 -35.70
N ALA A 161 0.62 -13.04 -36.38
CA ALA A 161 -0.45 -13.10 -37.34
C ALA A 161 0.04 -13.51 -38.80
N ASP A 162 1.36 -13.46 -39.02
CA ASP A 162 2.03 -13.75 -40.33
C ASP A 162 3.38 -14.43 -40.09
N ILE A 163 3.34 -15.67 -39.60
CA ILE A 163 4.48 -16.43 -39.05
C ILE A 163 5.70 -16.49 -39.99
N ASP A 164 5.53 -16.47 -41.32
CA ASP A 164 6.66 -16.57 -42.27
C ASP A 164 7.02 -15.22 -42.92
N GLY A 165 6.31 -14.15 -42.57
CA GLY A 165 6.62 -12.77 -42.97
C GLY A 165 6.43 -12.50 -44.48
N ASP A 166 5.57 -13.30 -45.20
CA ASP A 166 5.34 -13.13 -46.61
C ASP A 166 4.27 -12.09 -46.97
N ALA A 167 3.69 -11.42 -45.98
CA ALA A 167 2.60 -10.46 -46.07
C ALA A 167 1.22 -11.08 -46.38
N VAL A 168 1.04 -12.37 -46.17
CA VAL A 168 -0.24 -13.08 -46.20
C VAL A 168 -0.51 -13.60 -44.75
N LEU A 169 -1.58 -13.09 -44.13
CA LEU A 169 -1.91 -13.51 -42.78
C LEU A 169 -2.18 -15.02 -42.67
N ASN A 170 -1.79 -15.66 -41.58
CA ASN A 170 -1.96 -17.08 -41.31
C ASN A 170 -3.36 -17.64 -41.64
N GLY A 171 -4.42 -16.81 -41.51
CA GLY A 171 -5.79 -17.18 -41.78
C GLY A 171 -6.08 -17.39 -43.27
N ASP A 172 -5.37 -16.67 -44.14
CA ASP A 172 -5.53 -16.65 -45.59
C ASP A 172 -4.40 -17.38 -46.32
N ASP A 173 -3.30 -17.67 -45.61
CA ASP A 173 -2.13 -18.34 -46.15
C ASP A 173 -2.30 -19.87 -46.21
N ASN A 174 -1.95 -20.46 -47.33
CA ASN A 174 -1.95 -21.91 -47.58
C ASN A 174 -0.58 -22.56 -47.33
N CYS A 175 0.47 -21.77 -47.00
CA CYS A 175 1.84 -22.21 -46.76
C CYS A 175 2.49 -21.55 -45.54
N LYS A 176 1.77 -21.32 -44.48
CA LYS A 176 2.07 -20.55 -43.26
C LYS A 176 3.50 -20.59 -42.66
N LEU A 177 4.37 -21.43 -43.15
CA LEU A 177 5.74 -21.61 -42.67
C LEU A 177 6.76 -21.46 -43.82
N ILE A 178 6.37 -20.89 -44.94
CA ILE A 178 7.23 -20.77 -46.15
C ILE A 178 6.94 -19.43 -46.81
N ALA A 179 7.81 -18.45 -46.60
CA ALA A 179 7.78 -17.13 -47.22
C ALA A 179 7.93 -17.17 -48.76
#